data_8e71ff567e1e6d370a30952264e62bde
#
_entry.id   8e71ff567e1e6d370a30952264e62bde
#
_cell.length_a   1.000
_cell.length_b   1.000
_cell.length_c   1.000
_cell.angle_alpha   90.00
_cell.angle_beta   90.00
_cell.angle_gamma   90.00
#
_symmetry.space_group_name_H-M   'P 1'
#
loop_
_entity.id
_entity.type
_entity.pdbx_description
1 polymer ?
#
loop_
_entity_poly.entity_id
_entity_poly.type
_entity_poly.pdbx_seq_one_letter_code
_entity_poly.pdbx_strand_id
1 'polypeptide(L)' 'MGKSSGIGVLDKTMLILTTVAEEPCSLNELCERSGIPRATAHRLAVGMELHRLLSRDTSGLWHPGPALAELAAKST' A
#
# COMPACT_ATOMS: atom_id res chain seq x y z
N MET A 1 3.53 16.84 -7.24
CA MET A 1 3.04 16.12 -8.39
C MET A 1 3.93 14.94 -8.71
N GLY A 2 3.42 13.76 -8.53
CA GLY A 2 4.19 12.56 -8.78
C GLY A 2 4.36 12.29 -10.27
N LYS A 3 5.37 11.53 -10.60
CA LYS A 3 5.60 11.08 -11.95
C LYS A 3 5.00 9.68 -12.12
N SER A 4 4.40 9.44 -13.27
CA SER A 4 3.93 8.12 -13.61
C SER A 4 5.07 7.33 -14.24
N SER A 5 5.19 6.06 -13.88
CA SER A 5 6.16 5.18 -14.49
C SER A 5 5.67 4.65 -15.84
N GLY A 6 4.40 4.87 -16.17
CA GLY A 6 3.77 4.27 -17.33
C GLY A 6 3.30 2.86 -17.08
N ILE A 7 3.49 2.34 -15.87
CA ILE A 7 3.05 1.01 -15.47
C ILE A 7 1.99 1.17 -14.39
N GLY A 8 0.71 1.03 -14.79
CA GLY A 8 -0.41 1.37 -13.91
C GLY A 8 -0.44 0.62 -12.58
N VAL A 9 -0.16 -0.69 -12.62
CA VAL A 9 -0.16 -1.49 -11.39
C VAL A 9 0.93 -1.02 -10.45
N LEU A 10 2.12 -0.76 -10.97
CA LEU A 10 3.25 -0.32 -10.14
C LEU A 10 2.96 1.05 -9.53
N ASP A 11 2.44 1.98 -10.31
CA ASP A 11 2.12 3.32 -9.82
C ASP A 11 1.06 3.25 -8.73
N LYS A 12 0.03 2.42 -8.92
CA LYS A 12 -1.03 2.27 -7.92
C LYS A 12 -0.49 1.59 -6.65
N THR A 13 0.38 0.60 -6.81
CA THR A 13 1.00 -0.08 -5.67
C THR A 13 1.79 0.91 -4.83
N MET A 14 2.61 1.75 -5.46
CA MET A 14 3.37 2.76 -4.73
C MET A 14 2.47 3.79 -4.08
N LEU A 15 1.38 4.17 -4.74
CA LEU A 15 0.43 5.13 -4.17
C LEU A 15 -0.22 4.56 -2.91
N ILE A 16 -0.62 3.28 -2.94
CA ILE A 16 -1.17 2.62 -1.77
C ILE A 16 -0.15 2.61 -0.64
N LEU A 17 1.08 2.23 -0.95
CA LEU A 17 2.13 2.11 0.05
C LEU A 17 2.42 3.46 0.72
N THR A 18 2.56 4.52 -0.06
CA THR A 18 2.84 5.84 0.49
C THR A 18 1.65 6.38 1.28
N THR A 19 0.42 6.10 0.83
CA THR A 19 -0.77 6.54 1.54
C THR A 19 -0.85 5.88 2.92
N VAL A 20 -0.63 4.57 2.97
CA VAL A 20 -0.67 3.83 4.23
C VAL A 20 0.49 4.22 5.15
N ALA A 21 1.65 4.51 4.56
CA ALA A 21 2.82 4.92 5.34
C ALA A 21 2.61 6.27 6.04
N GLU A 22 1.85 7.17 5.42
CA GLU A 22 1.55 8.46 6.03
C GLU A 22 0.65 8.30 7.24
N GLU A 23 -0.34 7.42 7.13
CA GLU A 23 -1.26 7.15 8.23
C GLU A 23 -1.97 5.84 7.97
N PRO A 24 -1.97 4.91 8.93
CA PRO A 24 -2.74 3.67 8.77
C PRO A 24 -4.20 3.98 8.50
N CYS A 25 -4.83 3.16 7.66
CA CYS A 25 -6.18 3.48 7.21
C CYS A 25 -6.97 2.22 6.87
N SER A 26 -8.30 2.39 6.91
CA SER A 26 -9.23 1.38 6.44
C SER A 26 -9.23 1.36 4.91
N LEU A 27 -9.90 0.36 4.34
CA LEU A 27 -10.03 0.30 2.89
C LEU A 27 -10.79 1.52 2.35
N ASN A 28 -11.86 1.96 3.04
CA ASN A 28 -12.58 3.14 2.61
C ASN A 28 -11.68 4.38 2.60
N GLU A 29 -10.91 4.57 3.67
CA GLU A 29 -10.00 5.70 3.75
C GLU A 29 -8.91 5.63 2.68
N LEU A 30 -8.42 4.41 2.42
CA LEU A 30 -7.42 4.21 1.38
C LEU A 30 -7.96 4.64 0.02
N CYS A 31 -9.20 4.24 -0.30
CA CYS A 31 -9.82 4.63 -1.56
C CYS A 31 -10.02 6.15 -1.65
N GLU A 32 -10.46 6.77 -0.56
CA GLU A 32 -10.67 8.22 -0.54
C GLU A 32 -9.37 8.99 -0.73
N ARG A 33 -8.32 8.55 -0.05
CA ARG A 33 -7.04 9.26 -0.08
C ARG A 33 -6.26 9.02 -1.37
N SER A 34 -6.35 7.81 -1.92
CA SER A 34 -5.58 7.46 -3.12
C SER A 34 -6.32 7.73 -4.42
N GLY A 35 -7.65 7.79 -4.36
CA GLY A 35 -8.45 7.91 -5.57
C GLY A 35 -8.58 6.61 -6.35
N ILE A 36 -8.07 5.50 -5.84
CA ILE A 36 -8.12 4.22 -6.53
C ILE A 36 -9.50 3.58 -6.30
N PRO A 37 -10.15 3.05 -7.35
CA PRO A 37 -11.42 2.36 -7.18
C PRO A 37 -11.33 1.21 -6.18
N ARG A 38 -12.40 0.99 -5.42
CA ARG A 38 -12.41 0.07 -4.29
C ARG A 38 -11.96 -1.35 -4.65
N ALA A 39 -12.49 -1.91 -5.74
CA ALA A 39 -12.13 -3.27 -6.12
C ALA A 39 -10.64 -3.39 -6.43
N THR A 40 -10.09 -2.40 -7.12
CA THR A 40 -8.67 -2.39 -7.46
C THR A 40 -7.82 -2.21 -6.21
N ALA A 41 -8.20 -1.26 -5.34
CA ALA A 41 -7.46 -1.00 -4.11
C ALA A 41 -7.44 -2.24 -3.21
N HIS A 42 -8.58 -2.92 -3.06
CA HIS A 42 -8.66 -4.12 -2.24
C HIS A 42 -7.77 -5.22 -2.80
N ARG A 43 -7.86 -5.48 -4.10
CA ARG A 43 -7.08 -6.55 -4.73
C ARG A 43 -5.59 -6.29 -4.61
N LEU A 44 -5.16 -5.05 -4.82
CA LEU A 44 -3.75 -4.70 -4.70
C LEU A 44 -3.29 -4.80 -3.25
N ALA A 45 -4.10 -4.30 -2.30
CA ALA A 45 -3.73 -4.35 -0.89
C ALA A 45 -3.60 -5.78 -0.39
N VAL A 46 -4.50 -6.67 -0.79
CA VAL A 46 -4.43 -8.09 -0.42
C VAL A 46 -3.15 -8.72 -1.00
N GLY A 47 -2.84 -8.43 -2.25
CA GLY A 47 -1.60 -8.91 -2.85
C GLY A 47 -0.36 -8.38 -2.16
N MET A 48 -0.39 -7.11 -1.79
CA MET A 48 0.73 -6.50 -1.06
C MET A 48 0.88 -7.10 0.33
N GLU A 49 -0.24 -7.44 0.98
CA GLU A 49 -0.20 -8.12 2.28
C GLU A 49 0.44 -9.50 2.15
N LEU A 50 0.11 -10.22 1.09
CA LEU A 50 0.69 -11.53 0.83
C LEU A 50 2.22 -11.44 0.74
N HIS A 51 2.73 -10.38 0.14
CA HIS A 51 4.16 -10.17 0.00
C HIS A 51 4.76 -9.41 1.18
N ARG A 52 3.98 -9.20 2.23
CA ARG A 52 4.42 -8.55 3.46
C ARG A 52 4.84 -7.08 3.26
N LEU A 53 4.37 -6.48 2.17
CA LEU A 53 4.53 -5.04 1.95
C LEU A 53 3.52 -4.23 2.75
N LEU A 54 2.39 -4.84 3.07
CA LEU A 54 1.38 -4.29 3.96
C LEU A 54 1.06 -5.31 5.03
N SER A 55 0.55 -4.84 6.16
CA SER A 55 -0.01 -5.68 7.20
C SER A 55 -1.32 -5.09 7.64
N ARG A 56 -2.17 -5.88 8.28
CA ARG A 56 -3.46 -5.43 8.77
C ARG A 56 -3.54 -5.73 10.25
N ASP A 57 -3.96 -4.72 11.04
CA ASP A 57 -4.10 -4.94 12.47
C ASP A 57 -5.47 -5.54 12.80
N THR A 58 -5.71 -5.79 14.08
CA THR A 58 -6.95 -6.42 14.54
C THR A 58 -8.18 -5.53 14.32
N SER A 59 -7.96 -4.23 14.13
CA SER A 59 -9.03 -3.28 13.82
C SER A 59 -9.33 -3.21 12.33
N GLY A 60 -8.55 -3.91 11.50
CA GLY A 60 -8.73 -3.90 10.06
C GLY A 60 -8.02 -2.75 9.36
N LEU A 61 -7.17 -2.02 10.06
CA LEU A 61 -6.41 -0.94 9.44
C LEU A 61 -5.16 -1.47 8.76
N TRP A 62 -4.88 -0.93 7.59
CA TRP A 62 -3.69 -1.26 6.82
C TRP A 62 -2.50 -0.45 7.31
N HIS A 63 -1.36 -1.12 7.44
CA HIS A 63 -0.09 -0.53 7.88
C HIS A 63 1.01 -0.95 6.90
N PRO A 64 2.13 -0.22 6.86
CA PRO A 64 3.31 -0.73 6.14
C PRO A 64 3.72 -2.06 6.75
N GLY A 65 4.07 -3.01 5.90
CA GLY A 65 4.42 -4.35 6.33
C GLY A 65 5.92 -4.52 6.63
N PRO A 66 6.29 -5.65 7.23
CA PRO A 66 7.68 -5.89 7.65
C PRO A 66 8.68 -6.05 6.52
N ALA A 67 8.23 -6.40 5.31
CA ALA A 67 9.15 -6.59 4.19
C ALA A 67 9.92 -5.31 3.86
N LEU A 68 9.31 -4.14 4.10
CA LEU A 68 9.97 -2.87 3.79
C LEU A 68 11.23 -2.66 4.62
N ALA A 69 11.13 -2.91 5.92
CA ALA A 69 12.30 -2.78 6.80
C ALA A 69 13.34 -3.84 6.49
N GLU A 70 12.89 -5.06 6.19
CA GLU A 70 13.79 -6.15 5.84
C GLU A 70 14.59 -5.85 4.59
N LEU A 71 13.91 -5.32 3.57
CA LEU A 71 14.57 -4.98 2.31
C LEU A 71 15.53 -3.81 2.49
N ALA A 72 15.12 -2.81 3.26
CA ALA A 72 15.98 -1.66 3.52
C ALA A 72 17.23 -2.09 4.28
N ALA A 73 17.09 -2.99 5.25
CA ALA A 73 18.23 -3.50 6.03
C ALA A 73 19.23 -4.23 5.14
N LYS A 74 18.75 -4.96 4.13
CA LYS A 74 19.62 -5.71 3.23
C LYS A 74 20.36 -4.79 2.26
N SER A 75 19.87 -3.57 2.07
CA SER A 75 20.42 -2.63 1.10
C SER A 75 21.53 -1.76 1.68
N THR A 76 21.79 -1.83 2.97
CA THR A 76 22.78 -0.99 3.64
C THR A 76 24.05 -1.74 3.96
#